data_e0cb5af60ffbdde246c1dff18156b03a
#
_entry.id   e0cb5af60ffbdde246c1dff18156b03a
#
_cell.length_a   1.000
_cell.length_b   1.000
_cell.length_c   1.000
_cell.angle_alpha   90.00
_cell.angle_beta   90.00
_cell.angle_gamma   90.00
#
_symmetry.space_group_name_H-M   'P 1'
#
loop_
_entity.id
_entity.type
_entity.pdbx_description
1 polymer ?
#
loop_
_entity_poly.entity_id
_entity_poly.type
_entity_poly.pdbx_seq_one_letter_code
_entity_poly.pdbx_strand_id
1 'polypeptide(L)'
;MKKIFLILCLCFGFVFAKEQKLVDVKPAENFYPKISTQECDSNCLLELLEARLYLSFLSEFVDQHDQFLSNIYAKLLNSITDFDKNLQKITSVKLAIIIPEKTIKSYSNTIINSSIAYLLSQRAEIKVKVFLTGTEDNDKIRSTLEQVQAQGYQYAIAALTLKGVNQLKDYSGDMKIFIPTLHKNNVSFSNLNKNIIFGSIDYDAQVLALLNKANSDIAAFSDGSMLSSNLNSRVLEQNANTRFYRVEGEKLDFYRL
;
A
#
# COMPACT_ATOMS: atom_id res chain seq x y z
N MET A 1 33.65 -32.32 -40.66
CA MET A 1 32.38 -32.81 -40.05
C MET A 1 32.40 -32.86 -38.53
N LYS A 2 33.46 -33.26 -37.83
CA LYS A 2 33.49 -33.27 -36.33
C LYS A 2 33.33 -31.92 -35.63
N LYS A 3 33.82 -30.84 -36.24
CA LYS A 3 33.70 -29.48 -35.65
C LYS A 3 32.30 -28.88 -35.71
N ILE A 4 31.50 -29.23 -36.72
CA ILE A 4 30.12 -28.76 -36.90
C ILE A 4 29.19 -29.45 -35.87
N PHE A 5 29.47 -30.72 -35.56
CA PHE A 5 28.68 -31.45 -34.56
C PHE A 5 28.88 -30.93 -33.14
N LEU A 6 30.09 -30.45 -32.84
CA LEU A 6 30.38 -29.86 -31.50
C LEU A 6 29.66 -28.51 -31.28
N ILE A 7 29.56 -27.70 -32.35
CA ILE A 7 28.85 -26.41 -32.29
C ILE A 7 27.32 -26.64 -32.14
N LEU A 8 26.78 -27.66 -32.83
CA LEU A 8 25.36 -28.00 -32.71
C LEU A 8 24.99 -28.47 -31.30
N CYS A 9 25.85 -29.26 -30.63
CA CYS A 9 25.64 -29.69 -29.26
C CYS A 9 25.71 -28.54 -28.24
N LEU A 10 26.56 -27.53 -28.48
CA LEU A 10 26.63 -26.33 -27.63
C LEU A 10 25.39 -25.45 -27.76
N CYS A 11 24.78 -25.36 -28.96
CA CYS A 11 23.55 -24.61 -29.16
C CYS A 11 22.31 -25.28 -28.54
N PHE A 12 22.29 -26.60 -28.43
CA PHE A 12 21.16 -27.30 -27.76
C PHE A 12 21.25 -27.31 -26.24
N GLY A 13 22.41 -27.07 -25.65
CA GLY A 13 22.59 -27.02 -24.19
C GLY A 13 22.01 -25.76 -23.53
N PHE A 14 21.71 -24.73 -24.32
CA PHE A 14 21.19 -23.46 -23.76
C PHE A 14 19.65 -23.34 -23.70
N VAL A 15 18.90 -24.32 -24.19
CA VAL A 15 17.43 -24.22 -24.34
C VAL A 15 16.68 -24.76 -23.14
N PHE A 16 17.35 -25.33 -22.14
CA PHE A 16 16.71 -25.88 -20.95
C PHE A 16 17.19 -25.28 -19.60
N ALA A 17 17.51 -24.00 -19.57
CA ALA A 17 17.51 -23.31 -18.29
C ALA A 17 16.05 -23.17 -17.83
N LYS A 18 15.51 -24.24 -17.26
CA LYS A 18 14.24 -24.21 -16.56
C LYS A 18 14.41 -23.17 -15.44
N GLU A 19 13.64 -22.08 -15.49
CA GLU A 19 13.55 -21.15 -14.34
C GLU A 19 13.23 -21.98 -13.11
N GLN A 20 14.21 -22.15 -12.24
CA GLN A 20 14.01 -22.82 -10.98
C GLN A 20 13.27 -21.82 -10.08
N LYS A 21 11.97 -22.04 -9.88
CA LYS A 21 11.22 -21.29 -8.88
C LYS A 21 11.86 -21.56 -7.52
N LEU A 22 12.46 -20.54 -6.95
CA LEU A 22 13.11 -20.59 -5.63
C LEU A 22 12.14 -20.95 -4.50
N VAL A 23 10.89 -20.58 -4.65
CA VAL A 23 9.80 -20.89 -3.72
C VAL A 23 8.55 -21.13 -4.54
N ASP A 24 7.80 -22.17 -4.23
CA ASP A 24 6.47 -22.40 -4.82
C ASP A 24 5.45 -21.48 -4.14
N VAL A 25 5.68 -20.17 -4.26
CA VAL A 25 4.72 -19.16 -3.84
C VAL A 25 3.66 -19.12 -4.92
N LYS A 26 2.46 -19.55 -4.57
CA LYS A 26 1.31 -19.31 -5.45
C LYS A 26 1.25 -17.81 -5.77
N PRO A 27 1.02 -17.42 -7.03
CA PRO A 27 0.79 -16.02 -7.36
C PRO A 27 -0.26 -15.48 -6.39
N ALA A 28 -0.03 -14.28 -5.86
CA ALA A 28 -1.06 -13.62 -5.06
C ALA A 28 -2.33 -13.58 -5.91
N GLU A 29 -3.40 -14.21 -5.40
CA GLU A 29 -4.72 -14.08 -6.01
C GLU A 29 -5.01 -12.59 -6.15
N ASN A 30 -5.58 -12.16 -7.27
CA ASN A 30 -5.78 -10.76 -7.59
C ASN A 30 -6.47 -10.02 -6.44
N PHE A 31 -5.72 -9.19 -5.72
CA PHE A 31 -6.25 -8.35 -4.64
C PHE A 31 -6.90 -7.06 -5.15
N TYR A 32 -6.89 -6.84 -6.47
CA TYR A 32 -7.46 -5.62 -7.04
C TYR A 32 -8.98 -5.75 -7.08
N PRO A 33 -9.72 -4.79 -6.51
CA PRO A 33 -11.17 -4.78 -6.63
C PRO A 33 -11.54 -4.67 -8.11
N LYS A 34 -12.52 -5.47 -8.54
CA LYS A 34 -13.09 -5.34 -9.86
C LYS A 34 -13.83 -4.00 -9.92
N ILE A 35 -13.37 -3.09 -10.75
CA ILE A 35 -14.04 -1.81 -10.97
C ILE A 35 -15.19 -2.05 -11.96
N SER A 36 -16.42 -1.89 -11.51
CA SER A 36 -17.62 -1.98 -12.34
C SER A 36 -18.43 -0.71 -12.21
N THR A 37 -18.95 -0.22 -13.34
CA THR A 37 -19.90 0.90 -13.38
C THR A 37 -21.34 0.42 -13.20
N GLN A 38 -21.58 -0.89 -13.29
CA GLN A 38 -22.91 -1.50 -13.12
C GLN A 38 -23.10 -1.96 -11.68
N GLU A 39 -24.32 -1.91 -11.21
CA GLU A 39 -24.68 -2.45 -9.90
C GLU A 39 -24.47 -3.97 -9.86
N CYS A 40 -23.76 -4.42 -8.79
CA CYS A 40 -23.55 -5.83 -8.54
C CYS A 40 -24.75 -6.38 -7.76
N ASP A 41 -25.58 -7.19 -8.42
CA ASP A 41 -26.70 -7.87 -7.79
C ASP A 41 -26.23 -9.06 -6.92
N SER A 42 -27.15 -9.76 -6.30
CA SER A 42 -26.83 -10.91 -5.43
C SER A 42 -26.06 -12.01 -6.17
N ASN A 43 -26.33 -12.25 -7.45
CA ASN A 43 -25.62 -13.26 -8.24
C ASN A 43 -24.18 -12.83 -8.50
N CYS A 44 -23.98 -11.58 -8.91
CA CYS A 44 -22.65 -10.97 -9.05
C CYS A 44 -21.85 -11.07 -7.74
N LEU A 45 -22.46 -10.78 -6.59
CA LEU A 45 -21.83 -10.90 -5.28
C LEU A 45 -21.43 -12.33 -4.94
N LEU A 46 -22.25 -13.32 -5.29
CA LEU A 46 -21.94 -14.74 -5.12
C LEU A 46 -20.76 -15.16 -6.03
N GLU A 47 -20.75 -14.73 -7.28
CA GLU A 47 -19.63 -14.98 -8.20
C GLU A 47 -18.30 -14.42 -7.66
N LEU A 48 -18.33 -13.22 -7.05
CA LEU A 48 -17.13 -12.64 -6.42
C LEU A 48 -16.65 -13.48 -5.24
N LEU A 49 -17.55 -14.02 -4.44
CA LEU A 49 -17.21 -14.92 -3.32
C LEU A 49 -16.64 -16.25 -3.81
N GLU A 50 -17.24 -16.86 -4.84
CA GLU A 50 -16.77 -18.11 -5.44
C GLU A 50 -15.37 -17.92 -6.07
N ALA A 51 -15.16 -16.78 -6.73
CA ALA A 51 -13.85 -16.39 -7.26
C ALA A 51 -12.84 -15.96 -6.19
N ARG A 52 -13.24 -15.96 -4.90
CA ARG A 52 -12.43 -15.49 -3.75
C ARG A 52 -11.95 -14.05 -3.87
N LEU A 53 -12.66 -13.22 -4.61
CA LEU A 53 -12.39 -11.81 -4.78
C LEU A 53 -13.03 -11.00 -3.62
N TYR A 54 -12.58 -11.27 -2.39
CA TYR A 54 -13.20 -10.74 -1.17
C TYR A 54 -13.18 -9.22 -1.08
N LEU A 55 -12.12 -8.57 -1.55
CA LEU A 55 -12.07 -7.11 -1.57
C LEU A 55 -13.07 -6.50 -2.56
N SER A 56 -13.24 -7.15 -3.72
CA SER A 56 -14.26 -6.75 -4.70
C SER A 56 -15.66 -6.95 -4.12
N PHE A 57 -15.91 -8.09 -3.47
CA PHE A 57 -17.17 -8.33 -2.77
C PHE A 57 -17.45 -7.25 -1.71
N LEU A 58 -16.47 -6.89 -0.87
CA LEU A 58 -16.62 -5.83 0.14
C LEU A 58 -16.90 -4.47 -0.47
N SER A 59 -16.29 -4.15 -1.62
CA SER A 59 -16.48 -2.87 -2.30
C SER A 59 -17.83 -2.77 -3.04
N GLU A 60 -18.31 -3.89 -3.56
CA GLU A 60 -19.56 -3.96 -4.34
C GLU A 60 -20.79 -4.25 -3.48
N PHE A 61 -20.58 -4.72 -2.24
CA PHE A 61 -21.70 -5.07 -1.37
C PHE A 61 -22.54 -3.83 -1.02
N VAL A 62 -23.79 -3.86 -1.44
CA VAL A 62 -24.84 -2.93 -1.01
C VAL A 62 -25.82 -3.75 -0.18
N ASP A 63 -26.27 -3.25 0.96
CA ASP A 63 -27.27 -3.94 1.78
C ASP A 63 -28.52 -4.25 0.94
N GLN A 64 -28.67 -5.50 0.57
CA GLN A 64 -29.72 -5.99 -0.33
C GLN A 64 -30.82 -6.73 0.42
N HIS A 65 -30.92 -6.57 1.74
CA HIS A 65 -31.83 -7.35 2.60
C HIS A 65 -31.56 -8.86 2.57
N ASP A 66 -30.44 -9.30 1.98
CA ASP A 66 -30.01 -10.69 2.01
C ASP A 66 -29.19 -10.95 3.28
N GLN A 67 -29.81 -11.66 4.23
CA GLN A 67 -29.19 -11.97 5.52
C GLN A 67 -27.92 -12.81 5.38
N PHE A 68 -27.85 -13.69 4.38
CA PHE A 68 -26.68 -14.55 4.16
C PHE A 68 -25.49 -13.72 3.69
N LEU A 69 -25.66 -12.88 2.66
CA LEU A 69 -24.61 -12.00 2.15
C LEU A 69 -24.18 -10.96 3.19
N SER A 70 -25.12 -10.41 3.94
CA SER A 70 -24.83 -9.47 5.05
C SER A 70 -23.99 -10.12 6.15
N ASN A 71 -24.24 -11.37 6.49
CA ASN A 71 -23.44 -12.12 7.47
C ASN A 71 -22.01 -12.40 6.95
N ILE A 72 -21.85 -12.72 5.66
CA ILE A 72 -20.53 -12.91 5.04
C ILE A 72 -19.79 -11.59 5.02
N TYR A 73 -20.44 -10.50 4.60
CA TYR A 73 -19.85 -9.15 4.61
C TYR A 73 -19.32 -8.79 5.99
N ALA A 74 -20.13 -8.95 7.04
CA ALA A 74 -19.73 -8.67 8.40
C ALA A 74 -18.53 -9.53 8.86
N LYS A 75 -18.51 -10.82 8.51
CA LYS A 75 -17.39 -11.72 8.83
C LYS A 75 -16.12 -11.33 8.11
N LEU A 76 -16.18 -11.03 6.82
CA LEU A 76 -15.03 -10.61 6.02
C LEU A 76 -14.49 -9.26 6.52
N LEU A 77 -15.38 -8.31 6.76
CA LEU A 77 -14.98 -7.00 7.29
C LEU A 77 -14.28 -7.13 8.64
N ASN A 78 -14.80 -7.94 9.55
CA ASN A 78 -14.18 -8.19 10.85
C ASN A 78 -12.83 -8.94 10.74
N SER A 79 -12.62 -9.74 9.69
CA SER A 79 -11.37 -10.48 9.49
C SER A 79 -10.26 -9.64 8.87
N ILE A 80 -10.61 -8.59 8.13
CA ILE A 80 -9.66 -7.74 7.41
C ILE A 80 -9.32 -6.49 8.21
N THR A 81 -10.25 -6.03 9.06
CA THR A 81 -10.12 -4.75 9.77
C THR A 81 -10.67 -4.84 11.19
N ASP A 82 -9.98 -4.20 12.11
CA ASP A 82 -10.51 -3.83 13.43
C ASP A 82 -11.47 -2.63 13.32
N PHE A 83 -12.10 -2.42 12.17
CA PHE A 83 -13.00 -1.29 11.96
C PHE A 83 -14.24 -1.43 12.84
N ASP A 84 -14.56 -0.34 13.50
CA ASP A 84 -15.76 -0.19 14.30
C ASP A 84 -17.00 -0.57 13.46
N LYS A 85 -17.89 -1.38 14.06
CA LYS A 85 -19.11 -1.91 13.43
C LYS A 85 -20.09 -0.83 12.95
N ASN A 86 -19.76 0.45 13.16
CA ASN A 86 -20.55 1.61 12.82
C ASN A 86 -20.12 2.31 11.53
N LEU A 87 -19.47 1.62 10.59
CA LEU A 87 -19.19 2.20 9.26
C LEU A 87 -20.52 2.54 8.56
N GLN A 88 -20.95 3.76 8.75
CA GLN A 88 -22.05 4.31 7.96
C GLN A 88 -21.62 4.38 6.50
N LYS A 89 -22.44 3.86 5.61
CA LYS A 89 -22.24 4.00 4.17
C LYS A 89 -22.10 5.48 3.84
N ILE A 90 -20.96 5.86 3.29
CA ILE A 90 -20.72 7.24 2.86
C ILE A 90 -21.56 7.46 1.61
N THR A 91 -22.62 8.25 1.73
CA THR A 91 -23.49 8.62 0.60
C THR A 91 -22.95 9.80 -0.17
N SER A 92 -22.18 10.66 0.47
CA SER A 92 -21.53 11.83 -0.12
C SER A 92 -20.22 12.13 0.58
N VAL A 93 -19.18 12.46 -0.17
CA VAL A 93 -17.89 12.87 0.39
C VAL A 93 -17.30 14.04 -0.39
N LYS A 94 -16.75 15.00 0.35
CA LYS A 94 -15.95 16.10 -0.16
C LYS A 94 -14.51 15.91 0.28
N LEU A 95 -13.64 15.47 -0.63
CA LEU A 95 -12.29 15.02 -0.35
C LEU A 95 -11.25 15.94 -1.01
N ALA A 96 -10.28 16.40 -0.23
CA ALA A 96 -9.07 17.03 -0.73
C ALA A 96 -7.96 16.00 -0.93
N ILE A 97 -7.15 16.12 -1.99
CA ILE A 97 -5.91 15.37 -2.17
C ILE A 97 -4.77 16.40 -2.16
N ILE A 98 -3.91 16.33 -1.16
CA ILE A 98 -2.80 17.27 -0.95
C ILE A 98 -1.51 16.60 -1.42
N ILE A 99 -0.84 17.21 -2.41
CA ILE A 99 0.28 16.62 -3.12
C ILE A 99 1.46 17.60 -3.18
N PRO A 100 2.62 17.28 -2.59
CA PRO A 100 3.87 18.01 -2.78
C PRO A 100 4.59 17.50 -4.04
N GLU A 101 4.10 17.87 -5.21
CA GLU A 101 4.49 17.27 -6.50
C GLU A 101 5.98 17.42 -6.83
N LYS A 102 6.64 18.46 -6.32
CA LYS A 102 8.09 18.64 -6.51
C LYS A 102 8.90 17.71 -5.60
N THR A 103 8.32 17.28 -4.48
CA THR A 103 8.97 16.36 -3.53
C THR A 103 8.78 14.92 -3.96
N ILE A 104 7.54 14.48 -4.21
CA ILE A 104 7.23 13.08 -4.50
C ILE A 104 7.21 12.74 -6.00
N LYS A 105 7.36 13.75 -6.88
CA LYS A 105 7.58 13.61 -8.34
C LYS A 105 6.57 12.67 -9.02
N SER A 106 7.05 11.58 -9.64
CA SER A 106 6.22 10.62 -10.39
C SER A 106 5.15 9.94 -9.54
N TYR A 107 5.37 9.78 -8.23
CA TYR A 107 4.37 9.23 -7.31
C TYR A 107 3.12 10.08 -7.19
N SER A 108 3.20 11.38 -7.51
CA SER A 108 2.04 12.29 -7.52
C SER A 108 0.90 11.77 -8.37
N ASN A 109 1.20 11.42 -9.62
CA ASN A 109 0.21 10.90 -10.56
C ASN A 109 -0.35 9.55 -10.12
N THR A 110 0.50 8.68 -9.59
CA THR A 110 0.07 7.37 -9.09
C THR A 110 -0.93 7.52 -7.94
N ILE A 111 -0.64 8.37 -6.96
CA ILE A 111 -1.52 8.57 -5.80
C ILE A 111 -2.84 9.22 -6.23
N ILE A 112 -2.79 10.26 -7.08
CA ILE A 112 -3.99 10.93 -7.57
C ILE A 112 -4.87 9.94 -8.33
N ASN A 113 -4.31 9.23 -9.31
CA ASN A 113 -5.05 8.32 -10.17
C ASN A 113 -5.63 7.13 -9.38
N SER A 114 -4.85 6.52 -8.48
CA SER A 114 -5.32 5.42 -7.65
C SER A 114 -6.44 5.85 -6.70
N SER A 115 -6.31 7.03 -6.09
CA SER A 115 -7.34 7.57 -5.20
C SER A 115 -8.63 7.88 -5.96
N ILE A 116 -8.54 8.51 -7.13
CA ILE A 116 -9.71 8.83 -7.96
C ILE A 116 -10.35 7.55 -8.49
N ALA A 117 -9.56 6.58 -8.98
CA ALA A 117 -10.08 5.30 -9.49
C ALA A 117 -10.84 4.54 -8.40
N TYR A 118 -10.29 4.47 -7.19
CA TYR A 118 -10.98 3.85 -6.05
C TYR A 118 -12.28 4.58 -5.72
N LEU A 119 -12.25 5.92 -5.64
CA LEU A 119 -13.42 6.72 -5.31
C LEU A 119 -14.53 6.59 -6.36
N LEU A 120 -14.16 6.53 -7.65
CA LEU A 120 -15.12 6.31 -8.73
C LEU A 120 -15.79 4.93 -8.67
N SER A 121 -15.12 3.94 -8.08
CA SER A 121 -15.74 2.63 -7.84
C SER A 121 -16.78 2.66 -6.72
N GLN A 122 -16.74 3.67 -5.86
CA GLN A 122 -17.73 3.86 -4.80
C GLN A 122 -18.97 4.55 -5.37
N ARG A 123 -20.16 4.05 -5.02
CA ARG A 123 -21.45 4.59 -5.51
C ARG A 123 -21.93 5.79 -4.69
N ALA A 124 -21.02 6.61 -4.22
CA ALA A 124 -21.30 7.81 -3.46
C ALA A 124 -21.15 9.06 -4.33
N GLU A 125 -21.85 10.12 -3.98
CA GLU A 125 -21.58 11.43 -4.54
C GLU A 125 -20.21 11.93 -4.05
N ILE A 126 -19.22 11.99 -4.95
CA ILE A 126 -17.85 12.33 -4.56
C ILE A 126 -17.42 13.62 -5.23
N LYS A 127 -17.01 14.59 -4.41
CA LYS A 127 -16.39 15.85 -4.85
C LYS A 127 -14.91 15.81 -4.45
N VAL A 128 -14.03 15.62 -5.43
CA VAL A 128 -12.58 15.56 -5.21
C VAL A 128 -11.89 16.77 -5.79
N LYS A 129 -10.95 17.35 -5.05
CA LYS A 129 -10.05 18.39 -5.56
C LYS A 129 -8.61 18.10 -5.13
N VAL A 130 -7.70 18.24 -6.09
CA VAL A 130 -6.26 18.13 -5.84
C VAL A 130 -5.70 19.51 -5.51
N PHE A 131 -4.92 19.58 -4.46
CA PHE A 131 -4.19 20.74 -4.00
C PHE A 131 -2.69 20.47 -4.10
N LEU A 132 -2.01 21.22 -4.96
CA LEU A 132 -0.57 21.09 -5.16
C LEU A 132 0.15 22.06 -4.25
N THR A 133 1.03 21.56 -3.37
CA THR A 133 1.80 22.41 -2.46
C THR A 133 3.15 22.81 -3.07
N GLY A 134 3.57 22.18 -4.13
CA GLY A 134 4.91 22.29 -4.69
C GLY A 134 5.93 21.54 -3.85
N THR A 135 6.29 22.09 -2.70
CA THR A 135 7.25 21.54 -1.74
C THR A 135 6.57 21.27 -0.40
N GLU A 136 7.33 20.73 0.55
CA GLU A 136 6.88 20.45 1.93
C GLU A 136 7.39 21.48 2.93
N ASP A 137 7.60 22.71 2.49
CA ASP A 137 7.98 23.78 3.39
C ASP A 137 6.78 24.24 4.21
N ASN A 138 7.05 24.72 5.43
CA ASN A 138 6.01 25.00 6.42
C ASN A 138 4.92 25.97 5.90
N ASP A 139 5.34 27.05 5.28
CA ASP A 139 4.43 28.05 4.69
C ASP A 139 3.52 27.44 3.61
N LYS A 140 4.05 26.53 2.80
CA LYS A 140 3.32 25.85 1.73
C LYS A 140 2.29 24.86 2.27
N ILE A 141 2.71 24.00 3.18
CA ILE A 141 1.80 23.04 3.82
C ILE A 141 0.69 23.79 4.58
N ARG A 142 1.07 24.76 5.40
CA ARG A 142 0.12 25.53 6.21
C ARG A 142 -0.89 26.28 5.34
N SER A 143 -0.43 27.05 4.34
CA SER A 143 -1.33 27.81 3.45
C SER A 143 -2.26 26.87 2.66
N THR A 144 -1.79 25.70 2.27
CA THR A 144 -2.63 24.71 1.60
C THR A 144 -3.70 24.16 2.54
N LEU A 145 -3.37 23.83 3.79
CA LEU A 145 -4.35 23.35 4.77
C LEU A 145 -5.41 24.41 5.05
N GLU A 146 -5.01 25.69 5.22
CA GLU A 146 -5.92 26.81 5.40
C GLU A 146 -6.87 26.96 4.19
N GLN A 147 -6.33 26.83 2.96
CA GLN A 147 -7.13 26.88 1.74
C GLN A 147 -8.13 25.72 1.64
N VAL A 148 -7.70 24.50 1.98
CA VAL A 148 -8.55 23.30 2.00
C VAL A 148 -9.70 23.48 2.99
N GLN A 149 -9.40 23.94 4.20
CA GLN A 149 -10.41 24.20 5.24
C GLN A 149 -11.38 25.32 4.85
N ALA A 150 -10.87 26.43 4.31
CA ALA A 150 -11.69 27.56 3.86
C ALA A 150 -12.66 27.15 2.75
N GLN A 151 -12.31 26.13 1.93
CA GLN A 151 -13.20 25.57 0.92
C GLN A 151 -14.15 24.49 1.48
N GLY A 152 -14.17 24.28 2.79
CA GLY A 152 -15.09 23.38 3.49
C GLY A 152 -14.83 21.90 3.24
N TYR A 153 -13.58 21.49 3.02
CA TYR A 153 -13.19 20.07 2.99
C TYR A 153 -13.02 19.57 4.43
N GLN A 154 -13.67 18.45 4.71
CA GLN A 154 -13.61 17.80 6.04
C GLN A 154 -12.65 16.62 6.04
N TYR A 155 -12.29 16.11 4.87
CA TYR A 155 -11.42 14.97 4.67
C TYR A 155 -10.31 15.31 3.68
N ALA A 156 -9.10 14.89 3.98
CA ALA A 156 -7.96 15.04 3.09
C ALA A 156 -7.12 13.75 3.05
N ILE A 157 -6.63 13.41 1.86
CA ILE A 157 -5.50 12.48 1.68
C ILE A 157 -4.28 13.36 1.44
N ALA A 158 -3.26 13.24 2.30
CA ALA A 158 -2.03 14.02 2.19
C ALA A 158 -0.83 13.10 1.97
N ALA A 159 -0.29 13.12 0.75
CA ALA A 159 0.86 12.29 0.38
C ALA A 159 2.18 12.93 0.81
N LEU A 160 2.36 13.10 2.11
CA LEU A 160 3.50 13.78 2.70
C LEU A 160 4.64 12.81 3.05
N THR A 161 5.87 13.28 2.91
CA THR A 161 7.04 12.62 3.51
C THR A 161 7.14 12.98 5.01
N LEU A 162 8.13 12.43 5.72
CA LEU A 162 8.38 12.78 7.11
C LEU A 162 8.59 14.30 7.30
N LYS A 163 9.23 14.96 6.33
CA LYS A 163 9.42 16.43 6.35
C LYS A 163 8.06 17.15 6.38
N GLY A 164 7.16 16.77 5.49
CA GLY A 164 5.83 17.39 5.41
C GLY A 164 4.95 17.07 6.64
N VAL A 165 5.02 15.84 7.16
CA VAL A 165 4.32 15.48 8.38
C VAL A 165 4.81 16.26 9.59
N ASN A 166 6.10 16.54 9.68
CA ASN A 166 6.66 17.39 10.75
C ASN A 166 6.08 18.81 10.75
N GLN A 167 5.55 19.31 9.62
CA GLN A 167 4.85 20.59 9.56
C GLN A 167 3.43 20.52 10.12
N LEU A 168 2.90 19.31 10.36
CA LEU A 168 1.56 19.11 10.95
C LEU A 168 1.57 19.05 12.47
N LYS A 169 2.73 19.17 13.14
CA LYS A 169 2.86 19.07 14.60
C LYS A 169 1.95 20.03 15.36
N ASP A 170 1.75 21.23 14.82
CA ASP A 170 0.92 22.29 15.41
C ASP A 170 -0.48 22.39 14.78
N TYR A 171 -0.85 21.39 13.96
CA TYR A 171 -2.17 21.34 13.33
C TYR A 171 -3.27 21.11 14.40
N SER A 172 -4.17 22.05 14.54
CA SER A 172 -5.28 22.04 15.52
C SER A 172 -6.68 22.00 14.87
N GLY A 173 -6.74 21.83 13.54
CA GLY A 173 -8.02 21.83 12.81
C GLY A 173 -8.81 20.53 12.98
N ASP A 174 -10.09 20.59 12.60
CA ASP A 174 -11.04 19.47 12.70
C ASP A 174 -11.04 18.57 11.46
N MET A 175 -10.37 18.97 10.36
CA MET A 175 -10.28 18.16 9.14
C MET A 175 -9.51 16.87 9.42
N LYS A 176 -10.09 15.75 9.02
CA LYS A 176 -9.42 14.43 9.09
C LYS A 176 -8.43 14.30 7.96
N ILE A 177 -7.17 14.10 8.29
CA ILE A 177 -6.06 14.00 7.32
C ILE A 177 -5.52 12.57 7.35
N PHE A 178 -5.68 11.86 6.25
CA PHE A 178 -5.09 10.54 6.05
C PHE A 178 -3.74 10.66 5.34
N ILE A 179 -2.70 10.07 5.94
CA ILE A 179 -1.33 10.06 5.43
C ILE A 179 -0.97 8.63 5.03
N PRO A 180 -1.09 8.26 3.75
CA PRO A 180 -0.84 6.91 3.28
C PRO A 180 0.64 6.54 3.22
N THR A 181 1.53 7.53 3.27
CA THR A 181 2.96 7.40 2.97
C THR A 181 3.82 7.05 4.17
N LEU A 182 3.30 7.21 5.40
CA LEU A 182 4.05 6.99 6.63
C LEU A 182 3.25 6.16 7.63
N HIS A 183 3.96 5.38 8.44
CA HIS A 183 3.41 4.76 9.63
C HIS A 183 3.63 5.65 10.85
N LYS A 184 2.71 5.62 11.82
CA LYS A 184 2.77 6.45 13.03
C LYS A 184 4.07 6.29 13.83
N ASN A 185 4.65 5.08 13.85
CA ASN A 185 5.88 4.80 14.58
C ASN A 185 7.12 5.49 13.97
N ASN A 186 7.01 5.99 12.73
CA ASN A 186 8.07 6.73 12.06
C ASN A 186 8.05 8.24 12.41
N VAL A 187 7.10 8.66 13.25
CA VAL A 187 6.92 10.07 13.62
C VAL A 187 7.29 10.27 15.08
N SER A 188 8.22 11.19 15.33
CA SER A 188 8.89 11.33 16.64
C SER A 188 8.10 12.15 17.69
N PHE A 189 6.98 12.77 17.32
CA PHE A 189 6.22 13.61 18.26
C PHE A 189 4.95 12.91 18.73
N SER A 190 4.75 12.95 20.06
CA SER A 190 3.66 12.25 20.74
C SER A 190 2.32 12.97 20.72
N ASN A 191 2.30 14.27 20.43
CA ASN A 191 1.10 15.14 20.56
C ASN A 191 0.49 15.50 19.20
N LEU A 192 0.35 14.51 18.30
CA LEU A 192 -0.39 14.72 17.06
C LEU A 192 -1.89 14.87 17.29
N ASN A 193 -2.50 15.77 16.51
CA ASN A 193 -3.94 15.86 16.45
C ASN A 193 -4.55 14.50 16.10
N LYS A 194 -5.55 14.05 16.88
CA LYS A 194 -6.27 12.79 16.68
C LYS A 194 -6.92 12.64 15.29
N ASN A 195 -7.10 13.76 14.60
CA ASN A 195 -7.63 13.78 13.24
C ASN A 195 -6.56 13.44 12.15
N ILE A 196 -5.30 13.25 12.54
CA ILE A 196 -4.25 12.79 11.62
C ILE A 196 -4.13 11.27 11.75
N ILE A 197 -4.38 10.59 10.64
CA ILE A 197 -4.43 9.11 10.56
C ILE A 197 -3.32 8.65 9.61
N PHE A 198 -2.54 7.66 10.04
CA PHE A 198 -1.46 7.09 9.26
C PHE A 198 -1.88 5.75 8.67
N GLY A 199 -1.54 5.51 7.39
CA GLY A 199 -1.96 4.33 6.65
C GLY A 199 -0.84 3.51 6.03
N SER A 200 0.43 3.83 6.30
CA SER A 200 1.54 3.07 5.76
C SER A 200 1.83 1.78 6.53
N ILE A 201 2.67 0.95 5.93
CA ILE A 201 3.09 -0.34 6.47
C ILE A 201 3.95 -0.14 7.73
N ASP A 202 3.68 -0.91 8.77
CA ASP A 202 4.58 -1.08 9.92
C ASP A 202 5.69 -2.08 9.55
N TYR A 203 6.76 -1.57 8.97
CA TYR A 203 7.90 -2.40 8.58
C TYR A 203 8.58 -3.06 9.78
N ASP A 204 8.63 -2.40 10.95
CA ASP A 204 9.23 -2.96 12.15
C ASP A 204 8.43 -4.19 12.62
N ALA A 205 7.10 -4.09 12.65
CA ALA A 205 6.24 -5.21 12.97
C ALA A 205 6.37 -6.36 11.94
N GLN A 206 6.53 -6.03 10.66
CA GLN A 206 6.74 -7.05 9.63
C GLN A 206 8.08 -7.77 9.80
N VAL A 207 9.17 -7.04 10.04
CA VAL A 207 10.49 -7.63 10.31
C VAL A 207 10.40 -8.56 11.51
N LEU A 208 9.84 -8.11 12.63
CA LEU A 208 9.67 -8.94 13.82
C LEU A 208 8.84 -10.19 13.55
N ALA A 209 7.74 -10.07 12.79
CA ALA A 209 6.90 -11.21 12.45
C ALA A 209 7.64 -12.25 11.59
N LEU A 210 8.51 -11.81 10.68
CA LEU A 210 9.35 -12.68 9.87
C LEU A 210 10.43 -13.36 10.71
N LEU A 211 11.14 -12.59 11.53
CA LEU A 211 12.20 -13.11 12.39
C LEU A 211 11.68 -14.15 13.40
N ASN A 212 10.50 -13.93 13.97
CA ASN A 212 9.84 -14.88 14.87
C ASN A 212 9.46 -16.22 14.21
N LYS A 213 9.38 -16.25 12.88
CA LYS A 213 9.13 -17.48 12.12
C LYS A 213 10.39 -18.15 11.60
N ALA A 214 11.52 -17.48 11.67
CA ALA A 214 12.79 -18.03 11.23
C ALA A 214 13.32 -19.04 12.27
N ASN A 215 13.56 -20.27 11.82
CA ASN A 215 14.05 -21.37 12.68
C ASN A 215 15.56 -21.65 12.48
N SER A 216 16.25 -20.85 11.68
CA SER A 216 17.64 -21.05 11.28
C SER A 216 18.35 -19.73 10.99
N ASP A 217 19.55 -19.82 10.45
CA ASP A 217 20.33 -18.67 9.99
C ASP A 217 19.53 -17.81 9.03
N ILE A 218 19.68 -16.50 9.16
CA ILE A 218 18.97 -15.52 8.34
C ILE A 218 19.94 -14.92 7.33
N ALA A 219 19.50 -14.87 6.07
CA ALA A 219 20.16 -14.12 5.01
C ALA A 219 19.28 -12.92 4.62
N ALA A 220 19.80 -11.72 4.75
CA ALA A 220 19.13 -10.48 4.37
C ALA A 220 19.78 -9.90 3.11
N PHE A 221 18.94 -9.58 2.14
CA PHE A 221 19.36 -9.03 0.85
C PHE A 221 19.01 -7.54 0.79
N SER A 222 19.93 -6.73 0.29
CA SER A 222 19.79 -5.27 0.20
C SER A 222 20.03 -4.78 -1.22
N ASP A 223 19.14 -3.95 -1.73
CA ASP A 223 19.30 -3.22 -2.99
C ASP A 223 20.10 -1.91 -2.82
N GLY A 224 20.58 -1.64 -1.62
CA GLY A 224 21.31 -0.41 -1.28
C GLY A 224 20.44 0.82 -1.11
N SER A 225 19.11 0.71 -1.21
CA SER A 225 18.19 1.81 -0.93
C SER A 225 18.20 2.20 0.55
N MET A 226 17.73 3.41 0.84
CA MET A 226 17.59 3.88 2.22
C MET A 226 16.62 2.98 3.01
N LEU A 227 15.54 2.52 2.38
CA LEU A 227 14.58 1.62 3.01
C LEU A 227 15.25 0.29 3.38
N SER A 228 15.95 -0.36 2.43
CA SER A 228 16.61 -1.63 2.72
C SER A 228 17.70 -1.48 3.78
N SER A 229 18.42 -0.36 3.80
CA SER A 229 19.42 -0.08 4.84
C SER A 229 18.78 0.03 6.22
N ASN A 230 17.65 0.74 6.33
CA ASN A 230 16.90 0.86 7.58
C ASN A 230 16.36 -0.51 8.04
N LEU A 231 15.78 -1.30 7.13
CA LEU A 231 15.28 -2.64 7.45
C LEU A 231 16.39 -3.58 7.90
N ASN A 232 17.55 -3.53 7.24
CA ASN A 232 18.73 -4.32 7.63
C ASN A 232 19.21 -3.95 9.03
N SER A 233 19.23 -2.66 9.40
CA SER A 233 19.56 -2.24 10.75
C SER A 233 18.58 -2.83 11.77
N ARG A 234 17.29 -2.85 11.48
CA ARG A 234 16.28 -3.47 12.34
C ARG A 234 16.47 -4.99 12.49
N VAL A 235 16.80 -5.66 11.37
CA VAL A 235 17.10 -7.09 11.42
C VAL A 235 18.31 -7.37 12.31
N LEU A 236 19.39 -6.58 12.19
CA LEU A 236 20.59 -6.70 13.03
C LEU A 236 20.31 -6.50 14.52
N GLU A 237 19.50 -5.51 14.86
CA GLU A 237 19.09 -5.23 16.25
C GLU A 237 18.40 -6.45 16.90
N GLN A 238 17.69 -7.25 16.11
CA GLN A 238 16.93 -8.40 16.58
C GLN A 238 17.69 -9.73 16.45
N ASN A 239 18.57 -9.85 15.47
CA ASN A 239 19.36 -11.05 15.21
C ASN A 239 20.75 -10.70 14.69
N ALA A 240 21.72 -10.68 15.61
CA ALA A 240 23.11 -10.33 15.31
C ALA A 240 23.82 -11.33 14.37
N ASN A 241 23.31 -12.55 14.21
CA ASN A 241 23.89 -13.60 13.36
C ASN A 241 23.40 -13.53 11.91
N THR A 242 22.65 -12.51 11.54
CA THR A 242 22.16 -12.35 10.17
C THR A 242 23.30 -12.07 9.21
N ARG A 243 23.34 -12.79 8.09
CA ARG A 243 24.26 -12.52 6.98
C ARG A 243 23.62 -11.54 6.01
N PHE A 244 24.39 -10.51 5.62
CA PHE A 244 23.91 -9.47 4.70
C PHE A 244 24.57 -9.60 3.35
N TYR A 245 23.75 -9.51 2.31
CA TYR A 245 24.18 -9.58 0.92
C TYR A 245 23.67 -8.36 0.17
N ARG A 246 24.55 -7.69 -0.55
CA ARG A 246 24.17 -6.59 -1.43
C ARG A 246 23.82 -7.14 -2.79
N VAL A 247 22.65 -6.76 -3.29
CA VAL A 247 22.20 -7.05 -4.65
C VAL A 247 22.63 -5.92 -5.55
N GLU A 248 23.47 -6.21 -6.53
CA GLU A 248 23.88 -5.24 -7.55
C GLU A 248 23.23 -5.61 -8.90
N GLY A 249 22.37 -4.73 -9.41
CA GLY A 249 21.62 -4.91 -10.65
C GLY A 249 20.29 -5.68 -10.47
N GLU A 250 19.65 -6.00 -11.60
CA GLU A 250 18.32 -6.64 -11.63
C GLU A 250 18.35 -8.16 -11.37
N LYS A 251 19.54 -8.78 -11.24
CA LYS A 251 19.70 -10.22 -11.05
C LYS A 251 20.43 -10.53 -9.75
N LEU A 252 19.80 -11.31 -8.91
CA LEU A 252 20.45 -11.99 -7.79
C LEU A 252 21.36 -13.10 -8.34
N ASP A 253 22.66 -12.98 -8.13
CA ASP A 253 23.61 -14.05 -8.44
C ASP A 253 23.74 -14.97 -7.22
N PHE A 254 22.88 -15.98 -7.17
CA PHE A 254 22.86 -16.98 -6.08
C PHE A 254 24.07 -17.92 -6.07
N TYR A 255 24.92 -17.89 -7.11
CA TYR A 255 26.12 -18.72 -7.16
C TYR A 255 27.32 -18.15 -6.41
N ARG A 256 27.20 -16.92 -5.90
CA ARG A 256 28.21 -16.28 -5.05
C ARG A 256 27.90 -16.32 -3.56
N LEU A 257 26.86 -17.04 -3.18
CA LEU A 257 26.49 -17.33 -1.79
C LEU A 257 27.05 -18.70 -1.39
#